data_61932ed433f3ab993ffedaed1d24bdd5
#
_entry.id   61932ed433f3ab993ffedaed1d24bdd5
#
_cell.length_a   1.000
_cell.length_b   1.000
_cell.length_c   1.000
_cell.angle_alpha   90.00
_cell.angle_beta   90.00
_cell.angle_gamma   90.00
#
_symmetry.space_group_name_H-M   'P 1'
#
loop_
_entity.id
_entity.type
_entity.pdbx_description
1 polymer ?
#
loop_
_entity_poly.entity_id
_entity_poly.type
_entity_poly.pdbx_seq_one_letter_code
_entity_poly.pdbx_strand_id
1 'polypeptide(L)'
;TFVKTKKEKETQQLKQYRKQQDDIQRLQHFIRTCGTYSNLVKQAQSKQKIIDKMIEAGLIQAPHIESVYRFKWPNCGQLPPPVMAFKNVSFSYSGKKEDYLYSNLDFGIDSDSRVALVGPNGAGKSTLLKLMIGELIPCEGEISRHSHLKIAYYNQHSEDQLDMNMNPLDYVMEVYKDGVCPPYSNDGNKINPEVEQWRGILGSYGIEGDRQQMKMSTMSDGLKTRVVFCILALERPHIIMLDEPTNHLDMECINSLADAINKFQGGMVLVSHDFRLLSQVADEIWVCDNKSIKPWKQDGGITSYKNHLRADGVKALDSYKLKCKA
;
A
#
# COMPACT_ATOMS: atom_id res chain seq x y z
N THR A 1 15.18 2.33 -19.29
CA THR A 1 16.32 1.43 -19.64
C THR A 1 16.80 0.64 -18.44
N PHE A 2 17.12 1.24 -17.30
CA PHE A 2 17.66 0.55 -16.12
C PHE A 2 16.77 -0.61 -15.61
N VAL A 3 15.47 -0.38 -15.41
CA VAL A 3 14.52 -1.39 -14.92
C VAL A 3 14.42 -2.57 -15.89
N LYS A 4 14.42 -2.30 -17.19
CA LYS A 4 14.36 -3.36 -18.20
C LYS A 4 15.63 -4.22 -18.20
N THR A 5 16.79 -3.57 -18.13
CA THR A 5 18.08 -4.25 -18.04
C THR A 5 18.25 -5.03 -16.73
N LYS A 6 17.74 -4.50 -15.59
CA LYS A 6 17.73 -5.21 -14.30
C LYS A 6 16.92 -6.50 -14.41
N LYS A 7 15.68 -6.44 -14.90
CA LYS A 7 14.79 -7.61 -15.09
C LYS A 7 15.38 -8.65 -16.04
N GLU A 8 16.03 -8.22 -17.11
CA GLU A 8 16.71 -9.13 -18.06
C GLU A 8 17.87 -9.88 -17.38
N LYS A 9 18.71 -9.17 -16.60
CA LYS A 9 19.82 -9.78 -15.84
C LYS A 9 19.30 -10.76 -14.78
N GLU A 10 18.28 -10.39 -14.00
CA GLU A 10 17.67 -11.27 -13.00
C GLU A 10 17.07 -12.54 -13.63
N THR A 11 16.38 -12.39 -14.77
CA THR A 11 15.83 -13.52 -15.52
C THR A 11 16.92 -14.45 -16.01
N GLN A 12 18.03 -13.90 -16.50
CA GLN A 12 19.16 -14.67 -16.99
C GLN A 12 19.88 -15.39 -15.84
N GLN A 13 20.11 -14.70 -14.72
CA GLN A 13 20.70 -15.30 -13.51
C GLN A 13 19.82 -16.42 -12.94
N LEU A 14 18.49 -16.25 -12.92
CA LEU A 14 17.56 -17.28 -12.49
C LEU A 14 17.61 -18.54 -13.36
N LYS A 15 17.69 -18.36 -14.69
CA LYS A 15 17.84 -19.49 -15.63
C LYS A 15 19.15 -20.24 -15.38
N GLN A 16 20.25 -19.53 -15.18
CA GLN A 16 21.55 -20.14 -14.90
C GLN A 16 21.55 -20.86 -13.54
N TYR A 17 20.97 -20.26 -12.49
CA TYR A 17 20.83 -20.86 -11.19
C TYR A 17 20.02 -22.17 -11.26
N ARG A 18 18.82 -22.14 -11.89
CA ARG A 18 17.98 -23.34 -12.04
C ARG A 18 18.72 -24.46 -12.77
N LYS A 19 19.39 -24.13 -13.88
CA LYS A 19 20.17 -25.10 -14.62
C LYS A 19 21.27 -25.73 -13.77
N GLN A 20 22.02 -24.94 -13.00
CA GLN A 20 23.08 -25.43 -12.12
C GLN A 20 22.50 -26.34 -11.01
N GLN A 21 21.36 -25.96 -10.40
CA GLN A 21 20.69 -26.78 -9.39
C GLN A 21 20.18 -28.11 -9.96
N ASP A 22 19.57 -28.09 -11.14
CA ASP A 22 19.10 -29.31 -11.83
C ASP A 22 20.28 -30.24 -12.16
N ASP A 23 21.40 -29.70 -12.60
CA ASP A 23 22.59 -30.48 -12.90
C ASP A 23 23.17 -31.13 -11.63
N ILE A 24 23.26 -30.36 -10.52
CA ILE A 24 23.69 -30.87 -9.20
C ILE A 24 22.76 -31.97 -8.72
N GLN A 25 21.45 -31.76 -8.78
CA GLN A 25 20.46 -32.76 -8.34
C GLN A 25 20.55 -34.05 -9.17
N ARG A 26 20.71 -33.94 -10.49
CA ARG A 26 20.90 -35.11 -11.38
C ARG A 26 22.16 -35.87 -11.02
N LEU A 27 23.26 -35.18 -10.77
CA LEU A 27 24.54 -35.80 -10.40
C LEU A 27 24.42 -36.46 -9.01
N GLN A 28 23.81 -35.82 -8.05
CA GLN A 28 23.57 -36.38 -6.71
C GLN A 28 22.65 -37.62 -6.76
N HIS A 29 21.59 -37.55 -7.56
CA HIS A 29 20.68 -38.69 -7.75
C HIS A 29 21.42 -39.86 -8.33
N PHE A 30 22.26 -39.66 -9.40
CA PHE A 30 23.10 -40.68 -9.98
C PHE A 30 24.07 -41.32 -8.95
N ILE A 31 24.76 -40.50 -8.13
CA ILE A 31 25.66 -40.94 -7.08
C ILE A 31 24.94 -41.84 -6.07
N ARG A 32 23.75 -41.43 -5.62
CA ARG A 32 22.92 -42.18 -4.66
C ARG A 32 22.49 -43.55 -5.26
N THR A 33 22.11 -43.56 -6.53
CA THR A 33 21.59 -44.77 -7.17
C THR A 33 22.75 -45.77 -7.49
N CYS A 34 23.94 -45.23 -7.81
CA CYS A 34 25.11 -46.08 -8.17
C CYS A 34 25.90 -46.57 -6.97
N GLY A 35 25.70 -46.05 -5.76
CA GLY A 35 26.44 -46.42 -4.55
C GLY A 35 26.30 -47.89 -4.13
N THR A 36 25.34 -48.63 -4.68
CA THR A 36 25.05 -50.04 -4.39
C THR A 36 25.80 -51.02 -5.31
N TYR A 37 26.39 -50.56 -6.44
CA TYR A 37 27.03 -51.42 -7.41
C TYR A 37 28.54 -51.15 -7.54
N SER A 38 29.37 -52.12 -7.20
CA SER A 38 30.85 -52.00 -7.22
C SER A 38 31.44 -51.50 -8.55
N ASN A 39 30.84 -51.89 -9.68
CA ASN A 39 31.29 -51.48 -11.03
C ASN A 39 31.01 -49.99 -11.36
N LEU A 40 30.12 -49.36 -10.61
CA LEU A 40 29.72 -47.93 -10.83
C LEU A 40 30.39 -46.97 -9.88
N VAL A 41 31.10 -47.44 -8.86
CA VAL A 41 31.80 -46.60 -7.86
C VAL A 41 32.76 -45.59 -8.51
N LYS A 42 33.54 -46.03 -9.51
CA LYS A 42 34.46 -45.12 -10.24
C LYS A 42 33.71 -44.01 -10.97
N GLN A 43 32.53 -44.31 -11.53
CA GLN A 43 31.69 -43.31 -12.18
C GLN A 43 31.07 -42.36 -11.17
N ALA A 44 30.60 -42.84 -10.02
CA ALA A 44 30.09 -42.02 -8.91
C ALA A 44 31.16 -41.05 -8.41
N GLN A 45 32.41 -41.54 -8.20
CA GLN A 45 33.54 -40.68 -7.80
C GLN A 45 33.87 -39.61 -8.86
N SER A 46 33.80 -39.95 -10.14
CA SER A 46 33.99 -38.97 -11.20
C SER A 46 32.91 -37.89 -11.21
N LYS A 47 31.63 -38.28 -10.96
CA LYS A 47 30.55 -37.32 -10.87
C LYS A 47 30.63 -36.45 -9.61
N GLN A 48 31.11 -37.02 -8.49
CA GLN A 48 31.38 -36.26 -7.26
C GLN A 48 32.44 -35.18 -7.53
N LYS A 49 33.54 -35.50 -8.20
CA LYS A 49 34.55 -34.51 -8.56
C LYS A 49 34.00 -33.35 -9.43
N ILE A 50 32.97 -33.61 -10.22
CA ILE A 50 32.34 -32.54 -11.02
C ILE A 50 31.56 -31.59 -10.09
N ILE A 51 30.82 -32.13 -9.09
CA ILE A 51 30.13 -31.32 -8.10
C ILE A 51 31.13 -30.49 -7.28
N ASP A 52 32.23 -31.13 -6.83
CA ASP A 52 33.28 -30.45 -6.06
C ASP A 52 33.90 -29.27 -6.85
N LYS A 53 34.18 -29.47 -8.13
CA LYS A 53 34.65 -28.38 -9.03
C LYS A 53 33.62 -27.29 -9.22
N MET A 54 32.31 -27.59 -9.28
CA MET A 54 31.28 -26.59 -9.36
C MET A 54 31.19 -25.74 -8.05
N ILE A 55 31.40 -26.37 -6.90
CA ILE A 55 31.45 -25.72 -5.61
C ILE A 55 32.68 -24.81 -5.48
N GLU A 56 33.87 -25.32 -5.90
CA GLU A 56 35.13 -24.55 -5.91
C GLU A 56 35.09 -23.35 -6.86
N ALA A 57 34.42 -23.49 -8.01
CA ALA A 57 34.22 -22.41 -8.98
C ALA A 57 33.22 -21.33 -8.47
N GLY A 58 32.54 -21.59 -7.38
CA GLY A 58 31.48 -20.74 -6.83
C GLY A 58 30.11 -21.07 -7.39
N LEU A 59 29.16 -21.38 -6.49
CA LEU A 59 27.79 -21.61 -6.89
C LEU A 59 27.11 -20.29 -7.27
N ILE A 60 26.31 -20.33 -8.33
CA ILE A 60 25.49 -19.19 -8.72
C ILE A 60 24.50 -18.91 -7.60
N GLN A 61 24.54 -17.72 -7.05
CA GLN A 61 23.57 -17.30 -6.04
C GLN A 61 22.20 -17.11 -6.69
N ALA A 62 21.15 -17.55 -6.00
CA ALA A 62 19.80 -17.24 -6.41
C ALA A 62 19.66 -15.72 -6.56
N PRO A 63 19.10 -15.22 -7.66
CA PRO A 63 18.80 -13.79 -7.73
C PRO A 63 17.87 -13.44 -6.59
N HIS A 64 18.10 -12.30 -5.97
CA HIS A 64 17.18 -11.76 -4.97
C HIS A 64 15.90 -11.36 -5.72
N ILE A 65 14.97 -12.30 -5.83
CA ILE A 65 13.64 -12.03 -6.38
C ILE A 65 12.91 -11.29 -5.26
N GLU A 66 12.79 -9.99 -5.47
CA GLU A 66 11.99 -9.14 -4.59
C GLU A 66 10.58 -9.74 -4.55
N SER A 67 10.05 -9.99 -3.36
CA SER A 67 8.74 -10.60 -3.19
C SER A 67 7.66 -9.66 -3.75
N VAL A 68 6.92 -10.11 -4.75
CA VAL A 68 5.79 -9.35 -5.29
C VAL A 68 4.66 -9.40 -4.27
N TYR A 69 4.50 -8.33 -3.52
CA TYR A 69 3.39 -8.19 -2.58
C TYR A 69 2.06 -8.16 -3.35
N ARG A 70 1.03 -8.80 -2.78
CA ARG A 70 -0.29 -8.87 -3.40
C ARG A 70 -1.33 -8.36 -2.43
N PHE A 71 -1.29 -7.08 -2.16
CA PHE A 71 -2.32 -6.44 -1.34
C PHE A 71 -3.69 -6.68 -1.95
N LYS A 72 -4.66 -6.94 -1.10
CA LYS A 72 -6.05 -7.14 -1.52
C LYS A 72 -6.97 -6.38 -0.58
N TRP A 73 -7.82 -5.57 -1.15
CA TRP A 73 -8.94 -4.96 -0.44
C TRP A 73 -10.19 -5.79 -0.74
N PRO A 74 -10.76 -6.48 0.27
CA PRO A 74 -11.97 -7.28 0.06
C PRO A 74 -13.14 -6.39 -0.36
N ASN A 75 -13.98 -6.89 -1.25
CA ASN A 75 -15.20 -6.21 -1.63
C ASN A 75 -16.20 -6.25 -0.48
N CYS A 76 -16.79 -5.10 -0.15
CA CYS A 76 -17.73 -4.90 0.95
C CYS A 76 -19.20 -4.81 0.47
N GLY A 77 -19.40 -4.78 -0.86
CA GLY A 77 -20.67 -4.44 -1.46
C GLY A 77 -20.76 -2.93 -1.77
N GLN A 78 -21.76 -2.56 -2.55
CA GLN A 78 -22.01 -1.17 -2.88
C GLN A 78 -23.11 -0.61 -1.98
N LEU A 79 -22.93 0.62 -1.52
CA LEU A 79 -23.96 1.37 -0.83
C LEU A 79 -24.70 2.27 -1.83
N PRO A 80 -26.01 2.48 -1.64
CA PRO A 80 -26.75 3.41 -2.49
C PRO A 80 -26.25 4.85 -2.29
N PRO A 81 -26.11 5.65 -3.35
CA PRO A 81 -25.71 7.04 -3.27
C PRO A 81 -26.82 7.91 -2.63
N PRO A 82 -26.50 9.02 -1.95
CA PRO A 82 -25.13 9.47 -1.63
C PRO A 82 -24.53 8.71 -0.45
N VAL A 83 -23.29 8.24 -0.58
CA VAL A 83 -22.62 7.53 0.51
C VAL A 83 -22.11 8.49 1.58
N MET A 84 -21.56 9.63 1.16
CA MET A 84 -21.16 10.75 2.01
C MET A 84 -21.43 12.06 1.29
N ALA A 85 -22.04 13.03 1.97
CA ALA A 85 -22.32 14.35 1.40
C ALA A 85 -22.00 15.46 2.41
N PHE A 86 -21.30 16.47 1.92
CA PHE A 86 -21.03 17.73 2.61
C PHE A 86 -22.02 18.78 2.12
N LYS A 87 -22.69 19.48 3.03
CA LYS A 87 -23.67 20.54 2.74
C LYS A 87 -23.30 21.81 3.49
N ASN A 88 -22.82 22.82 2.76
CA ASN A 88 -22.43 24.12 3.31
C ASN A 88 -21.48 24.03 4.51
N VAL A 89 -20.52 23.10 4.47
CA VAL A 89 -19.64 22.83 5.60
C VAL A 89 -18.56 23.89 5.71
N SER A 90 -18.46 24.50 6.89
CA SER A 90 -17.37 25.41 7.26
C SER A 90 -16.71 24.92 8.55
N PHE A 91 -15.39 25.06 8.62
CA PHE A 91 -14.61 24.55 9.75
C PHE A 91 -13.44 25.45 10.12
N SER A 92 -13.24 25.63 11.43
CA SER A 92 -12.00 26.13 12.03
C SER A 92 -11.73 25.40 13.35
N TYR A 93 -10.47 25.32 13.75
CA TYR A 93 -10.09 24.78 15.05
C TYR A 93 -10.46 25.70 16.23
N SER A 94 -10.52 27.02 15.99
CA SER A 94 -10.89 28.04 17.00
C SER A 94 -12.40 28.22 17.17
N GLY A 95 -13.22 27.67 16.25
CA GLY A 95 -14.66 27.94 16.18
C GLY A 95 -15.03 29.33 15.65
N LYS A 96 -14.04 30.18 15.33
CA LYS A 96 -14.28 31.55 14.87
C LYS A 96 -14.33 31.61 13.34
N LYS A 97 -15.24 32.47 12.82
CA LYS A 97 -15.40 32.64 11.37
C LYS A 97 -14.16 33.24 10.67
N GLU A 98 -13.41 34.09 11.38
CA GLU A 98 -12.19 34.72 10.87
C GLU A 98 -11.10 33.71 10.54
N ASP A 99 -11.04 32.61 11.31
CA ASP A 99 -10.02 31.56 11.23
C ASP A 99 -10.49 30.36 10.40
N TYR A 100 -11.56 30.49 9.62
CA TYR A 100 -12.04 29.37 8.81
C TYR A 100 -10.94 28.81 7.91
N LEU A 101 -10.66 27.52 8.09
CA LEU A 101 -9.80 26.73 7.21
C LEU A 101 -10.55 26.36 5.94
N TYR A 102 -11.85 26.05 6.11
CA TYR A 102 -12.78 25.73 5.04
C TYR A 102 -14.04 26.55 5.17
N SER A 103 -14.61 26.97 4.04
CA SER A 103 -15.86 27.75 4.00
C SER A 103 -16.77 27.22 2.89
N ASN A 104 -18.02 26.94 3.24
CA ASN A 104 -19.08 26.53 2.31
C ASN A 104 -18.66 25.38 1.39
N LEU A 105 -18.21 24.26 1.98
CA LEU A 105 -17.91 23.07 1.21
C LEU A 105 -19.19 22.33 0.84
N ASP A 106 -19.40 22.12 -0.45
CA ASP A 106 -20.50 21.34 -1.03
C ASP A 106 -19.96 20.31 -2.01
N PHE A 107 -19.93 19.04 -1.64
CA PHE A 107 -19.53 17.93 -2.49
C PHE A 107 -20.03 16.61 -1.93
N GLY A 108 -19.99 15.55 -2.75
CA GLY A 108 -20.30 14.18 -2.35
C GLY A 108 -19.18 13.20 -2.70
N ILE A 109 -19.14 12.09 -1.99
CA ILE A 109 -18.28 10.94 -2.26
C ILE A 109 -19.17 9.72 -2.30
N ASP A 110 -19.07 8.97 -3.39
CA ASP A 110 -19.81 7.74 -3.63
C ASP A 110 -18.88 6.52 -3.62
N SER A 111 -19.47 5.34 -3.74
CA SER A 111 -18.73 4.07 -3.69
C SER A 111 -17.76 3.88 -4.87
N ASP A 112 -17.89 4.65 -5.94
CA ASP A 112 -17.02 4.61 -7.13
C ASP A 112 -16.06 5.79 -7.23
N SER A 113 -16.13 6.73 -6.30
CA SER A 113 -15.28 7.93 -6.31
C SER A 113 -13.79 7.59 -6.12
N ARG A 114 -12.93 8.11 -7.00
CA ARG A 114 -11.47 7.94 -7.00
C ARG A 114 -10.78 9.30 -6.93
N VAL A 115 -10.71 9.86 -5.74
CA VAL A 115 -10.31 11.25 -5.51
C VAL A 115 -8.87 11.34 -5.03
N ALA A 116 -8.04 12.10 -5.74
CA ALA A 116 -6.75 12.59 -5.24
C ALA A 116 -6.91 13.99 -4.64
N LEU A 117 -6.59 14.15 -3.38
CA LEU A 117 -6.61 15.43 -2.68
C LEU A 117 -5.21 16.03 -2.69
N VAL A 118 -5.05 17.13 -3.39
CA VAL A 118 -3.75 17.81 -3.58
C VAL A 118 -3.80 19.26 -3.08
N GLY A 119 -2.66 19.82 -2.77
CA GLY A 119 -2.54 21.20 -2.28
C GLY A 119 -1.29 21.44 -1.45
N PRO A 120 -0.97 22.67 -1.12
CA PRO A 120 0.21 22.99 -0.32
C PRO A 120 0.13 22.38 1.10
N ASN A 121 1.30 22.30 1.76
CA ASN A 121 1.34 21.90 3.16
C ASN A 121 0.59 22.93 4.01
N GLY A 122 -0.19 22.44 4.98
CA GLY A 122 -1.04 23.31 5.81
C GLY A 122 -2.38 23.74 5.17
N ALA A 123 -2.68 23.34 3.93
CA ALA A 123 -3.95 23.63 3.28
C ALA A 123 -5.17 22.93 3.92
N GLY A 124 -4.93 22.05 4.89
CA GLY A 124 -5.99 21.36 5.63
C GLY A 124 -6.35 19.96 5.12
N LYS A 125 -5.57 19.36 4.21
CA LYS A 125 -5.87 18.02 3.63
C LYS A 125 -6.22 16.97 4.69
N SER A 126 -5.37 16.77 5.68
CA SER A 126 -5.64 15.83 6.80
C SER A 126 -6.83 16.27 7.67
N THR A 127 -7.07 17.57 7.80
CA THR A 127 -8.25 18.08 8.50
C THR A 127 -9.53 17.70 7.77
N LEU A 128 -9.53 17.76 6.44
CA LEU A 128 -10.66 17.32 5.63
C LEU A 128 -10.93 15.83 5.83
N LEU A 129 -9.89 14.98 5.80
CA LEU A 129 -10.05 13.56 6.08
C LEU A 129 -10.63 13.32 7.47
N LYS A 130 -10.17 14.05 8.50
CA LYS A 130 -10.73 13.98 9.87
C LYS A 130 -12.19 14.41 9.95
N LEU A 131 -12.60 15.41 9.16
CA LEU A 131 -14.02 15.77 9.02
C LEU A 131 -14.81 14.64 8.35
N MET A 132 -14.27 13.99 7.31
CA MET A 132 -14.91 12.89 6.60
C MET A 132 -15.15 11.67 7.50
N ILE A 133 -14.19 11.31 8.35
CA ILE A 133 -14.32 10.17 9.28
C ILE A 133 -15.15 10.51 10.53
N GLY A 134 -15.31 11.80 10.84
CA GLY A 134 -16.10 12.26 11.98
C GLY A 134 -15.30 12.51 13.27
N GLU A 135 -13.97 12.52 13.20
CA GLU A 135 -13.10 12.94 14.31
C GLU A 135 -13.27 14.44 14.63
N LEU A 136 -13.62 15.22 13.61
CA LEU A 136 -13.90 16.65 13.75
C LEU A 136 -15.35 16.95 13.39
N ILE A 137 -15.93 17.89 14.11
CA ILE A 137 -17.31 18.36 13.91
C ILE A 137 -17.24 19.71 13.18
N PRO A 138 -17.99 19.93 12.08
CA PRO A 138 -18.01 21.20 11.39
C PRO A 138 -18.60 22.33 12.28
N CYS A 139 -18.11 23.55 12.09
CA CYS A 139 -18.65 24.73 12.79
C CYS A 139 -20.00 25.16 12.21
N GLU A 140 -20.17 25.02 10.89
CA GLU A 140 -21.42 25.31 10.16
C GLU A 140 -21.63 24.22 9.11
N GLY A 141 -22.89 23.97 8.73
CA GLY A 141 -23.27 22.96 7.75
C GLY A 141 -23.38 21.57 8.35
N GLU A 142 -23.52 20.58 7.47
CA GLU A 142 -23.76 19.19 7.87
C GLU A 142 -22.96 18.23 6.98
N ILE A 143 -22.43 17.16 7.60
CA ILE A 143 -21.81 16.05 6.90
C ILE A 143 -22.70 14.82 7.08
N SER A 144 -23.42 14.46 6.02
CA SER A 144 -24.27 13.27 6.00
C SER A 144 -23.43 12.06 5.59
N ARG A 145 -23.58 10.95 6.34
CA ARG A 145 -22.91 9.67 6.05
C ARG A 145 -23.94 8.56 6.05
N HIS A 146 -23.81 7.61 5.13
CA HIS A 146 -24.68 6.43 5.13
C HIS A 146 -24.48 5.62 6.43
N SER A 147 -25.58 5.14 7.03
CA SER A 147 -25.55 4.45 8.34
C SER A 147 -24.66 3.20 8.38
N HIS A 148 -24.52 2.51 7.26
CA HIS A 148 -23.69 1.31 7.13
C HIS A 148 -22.30 1.59 6.53
N LEU A 149 -21.92 2.87 6.39
CA LEU A 149 -20.62 3.24 5.84
C LEU A 149 -19.49 2.80 6.77
N LYS A 150 -18.58 2.02 6.23
CA LYS A 150 -17.30 1.67 6.87
C LYS A 150 -16.17 2.37 6.13
N ILE A 151 -15.36 3.11 6.87
CA ILE A 151 -14.22 3.85 6.34
C ILE A 151 -12.95 3.26 6.93
N ALA A 152 -12.02 2.83 6.06
CA ALA A 152 -10.65 2.54 6.49
C ALA A 152 -9.82 3.81 6.33
N TYR A 153 -9.22 4.26 7.41
CA TYR A 153 -8.41 5.47 7.42
C TYR A 153 -6.97 5.15 7.82
N TYR A 154 -6.07 5.36 6.88
CA TYR A 154 -4.62 5.33 7.10
C TYR A 154 -4.12 6.76 7.27
N ASN A 155 -3.51 7.06 8.40
CA ASN A 155 -2.83 8.32 8.67
C ASN A 155 -1.35 8.09 9.00
N GLN A 156 -0.59 9.16 9.07
CA GLN A 156 0.85 9.13 9.35
C GLN A 156 1.18 8.48 10.72
N HIS A 157 0.23 8.44 11.66
CA HIS A 157 0.37 7.87 13.01
C HIS A 157 -0.40 6.55 13.18
N SER A 158 -0.84 5.91 12.09
CA SER A 158 -1.58 4.65 12.17
C SER A 158 -0.76 3.51 12.78
N GLU A 159 0.57 3.60 12.70
CA GLU A 159 1.48 2.64 13.34
C GLU A 159 1.45 2.71 14.88
N ASP A 160 1.12 3.87 15.45
CA ASP A 160 1.03 4.07 16.90
C ASP A 160 -0.15 3.31 17.54
N GLN A 161 -1.10 2.85 16.72
CA GLN A 161 -2.25 2.06 17.16
C GLN A 161 -1.91 0.57 17.34
N LEU A 162 -0.74 0.13 16.85
CA LEU A 162 -0.28 -1.25 17.00
C LEU A 162 0.26 -1.50 18.41
N ASP A 163 -0.05 -2.67 18.99
CA ASP A 163 0.63 -3.09 20.21
C ASP A 163 2.06 -3.56 19.90
N MET A 164 3.02 -2.68 20.19
CA MET A 164 4.43 -2.92 19.90
C MET A 164 5.03 -4.12 20.65
N ASN A 165 4.37 -4.63 21.70
CA ASN A 165 4.83 -5.79 22.47
C ASN A 165 4.40 -7.12 21.86
N MET A 166 3.38 -7.10 21.01
CA MET A 166 2.87 -8.27 20.32
C MET A 166 3.58 -8.51 18.99
N ASN A 167 3.47 -9.70 18.47
CA ASN A 167 3.82 -9.99 17.08
C ASN A 167 2.58 -9.84 16.17
N PRO A 168 2.75 -9.67 14.85
CA PRO A 168 1.64 -9.46 13.93
C PRO A 168 0.60 -10.57 13.94
N LEU A 169 1.03 -11.82 14.08
CA LEU A 169 0.13 -12.97 14.06
C LEU A 169 -0.78 -12.97 15.29
N ASP A 170 -0.20 -12.87 16.48
CA ASP A 170 -0.96 -12.85 17.73
C ASP A 170 -1.87 -11.61 17.81
N TYR A 171 -1.38 -10.45 17.33
CA TYR A 171 -2.16 -9.23 17.29
C TYR A 171 -3.42 -9.37 16.43
N VAL A 172 -3.29 -9.87 15.20
CA VAL A 172 -4.44 -10.07 14.32
C VAL A 172 -5.41 -11.10 14.89
N MET A 173 -4.91 -12.19 15.47
CA MET A 173 -5.74 -13.21 16.13
C MET A 173 -6.47 -12.66 17.34
N GLU A 174 -5.84 -11.80 18.15
CA GLU A 174 -6.46 -11.17 19.33
C GLU A 174 -7.54 -10.15 18.93
N VAL A 175 -7.24 -9.28 17.95
CA VAL A 175 -8.20 -8.26 17.47
C VAL A 175 -9.46 -8.91 16.88
N TYR A 176 -9.31 -10.06 16.23
CA TYR A 176 -10.41 -10.72 15.52
C TYR A 176 -10.89 -12.02 16.21
N LYS A 177 -10.54 -12.26 17.47
CA LYS A 177 -10.91 -13.48 18.21
C LYS A 177 -12.42 -13.73 18.30
N ASP A 178 -13.22 -12.66 18.30
CA ASP A 178 -14.68 -12.78 18.43
C ASP A 178 -15.39 -13.08 17.11
N GLY A 179 -14.65 -13.47 16.08
CA GLY A 179 -15.20 -13.89 14.78
C GLY A 179 -15.87 -12.76 13.99
N VAL A 180 -15.50 -11.51 14.27
CA VAL A 180 -15.99 -10.33 13.53
C VAL A 180 -15.27 -10.18 12.19
N CYS A 181 -14.24 -10.95 11.96
CA CYS A 181 -13.49 -10.93 10.71
C CYS A 181 -13.95 -12.02 9.75
N PRO A 182 -14.45 -11.68 8.62
CA PRO A 182 -14.66 -12.60 7.55
C PRO A 182 -13.75 -12.28 6.37
N PRO A 183 -12.58 -12.87 6.19
CA PRO A 183 -11.96 -12.79 4.88
C PRO A 183 -12.53 -13.82 3.90
N TYR A 184 -13.30 -14.82 4.33
CA TYR A 184 -13.53 -16.00 3.50
C TYR A 184 -14.95 -16.55 3.42
N SER A 185 -15.95 -15.97 4.08
CA SER A 185 -17.33 -16.42 3.87
C SER A 185 -18.13 -15.38 3.12
N ASN A 186 -18.54 -15.75 1.93
CA ASN A 186 -19.56 -15.00 1.17
C ASN A 186 -20.96 -15.15 1.80
N ASP A 187 -21.12 -16.04 2.77
CA ASP A 187 -22.39 -16.49 3.32
C ASP A 187 -22.72 -15.89 4.68
N GLY A 188 -21.96 -14.91 5.17
CA GLY A 188 -22.23 -14.27 6.46
C GLY A 188 -21.96 -15.14 7.71
N ASN A 189 -21.46 -16.36 7.54
CA ASN A 189 -21.12 -17.24 8.64
C ASN A 189 -19.81 -16.81 9.32
N LYS A 190 -19.81 -16.74 10.65
CA LYS A 190 -18.61 -16.50 11.47
C LYS A 190 -17.65 -17.67 11.28
N ILE A 191 -16.56 -17.44 10.60
CA ILE A 191 -15.47 -18.40 10.51
C ILE A 191 -14.36 -17.88 11.43
N ASN A 192 -13.93 -18.69 12.38
CA ASN A 192 -12.67 -18.47 13.09
C ASN A 192 -11.56 -19.04 12.20
N PRO A 193 -10.75 -18.20 11.53
CA PRO A 193 -9.70 -18.71 10.65
C PRO A 193 -8.69 -19.49 11.47
N GLU A 194 -8.22 -20.63 10.92
CA GLU A 194 -7.09 -21.35 11.47
C GLU A 194 -5.81 -20.51 11.39
N VAL A 195 -4.83 -20.78 12.24
CA VAL A 195 -3.55 -20.06 12.30
C VAL A 195 -2.89 -19.96 10.92
N GLU A 196 -2.98 -21.02 10.12
CA GLU A 196 -2.42 -21.05 8.77
C GLU A 196 -3.11 -20.07 7.81
N GLN A 197 -4.38 -19.81 7.99
CA GLN A 197 -5.12 -18.82 7.19
C GLN A 197 -4.65 -17.39 7.55
N TRP A 198 -4.47 -17.09 8.84
CA TRP A 198 -3.90 -15.83 9.29
C TRP A 198 -2.49 -15.59 8.77
N ARG A 199 -1.66 -16.65 8.78
CA ARG A 199 -0.33 -16.61 8.17
C ARG A 199 -0.37 -16.32 6.67
N GLY A 200 -1.32 -16.94 5.95
CA GLY A 200 -1.53 -16.69 4.54
C GLY A 200 -1.95 -15.25 4.24
N ILE A 201 -2.83 -14.68 5.07
CA ILE A 201 -3.26 -13.29 4.96
C ILE A 201 -2.06 -12.36 5.16
N LEU A 202 -1.33 -12.48 6.28
CA LEU A 202 -0.15 -11.68 6.57
C LEU A 202 0.92 -11.82 5.47
N GLY A 203 1.11 -13.05 4.95
CA GLY A 203 2.01 -13.32 3.83
C GLY A 203 1.64 -12.56 2.56
N SER A 204 0.36 -12.36 2.27
CA SER A 204 -0.09 -11.57 1.11
C SER A 204 0.30 -10.10 1.21
N TYR A 205 0.51 -9.57 2.43
CA TYR A 205 1.03 -8.23 2.70
C TYR A 205 2.55 -8.19 2.88
N GLY A 206 3.26 -9.30 2.57
CA GLY A 206 4.72 -9.38 2.64
C GLY A 206 5.28 -9.55 4.05
N ILE A 207 4.45 -10.01 4.98
CA ILE A 207 4.87 -10.37 6.33
C ILE A 207 4.96 -11.88 6.38
N GLU A 208 6.14 -12.43 6.04
CA GLU A 208 6.36 -13.86 5.86
C GLU A 208 7.34 -14.44 6.89
N GLY A 209 7.22 -15.74 7.17
CA GLY A 209 8.15 -16.50 8.00
C GLY A 209 8.32 -15.93 9.40
N ASP A 210 9.58 -15.74 9.83
CA ASP A 210 9.91 -15.27 11.19
C ASP A 210 9.36 -13.88 11.48
N ARG A 211 9.13 -13.06 10.44
CA ARG A 211 8.55 -11.70 10.59
C ARG A 211 7.15 -11.71 11.19
N GLN A 212 6.38 -12.80 11.02
CA GLN A 212 5.05 -12.94 11.63
C GLN A 212 5.10 -13.14 13.14
N GLN A 213 6.23 -13.65 13.65
CA GLN A 213 6.45 -13.95 15.06
C GLN A 213 7.38 -12.95 15.77
N MET A 214 8.00 -12.02 15.02
CA MET A 214 8.80 -10.93 15.59
C MET A 214 7.89 -9.93 16.30
N LYS A 215 8.37 -9.38 17.43
CA LYS A 215 7.69 -8.25 18.07
C LYS A 215 7.63 -7.05 17.13
N MET A 216 6.48 -6.39 17.06
CA MET A 216 6.29 -5.22 16.19
C MET A 216 7.23 -4.07 16.54
N SER A 217 7.66 -3.96 17.81
CA SER A 217 8.68 -2.99 18.23
C SER A 217 10.04 -3.14 17.54
N THR A 218 10.37 -4.34 17.04
CA THR A 218 11.65 -4.63 16.37
C THR A 218 11.54 -4.58 14.84
N MET A 219 10.35 -4.33 14.32
CA MET A 219 10.09 -4.25 12.89
C MET A 219 10.48 -2.89 12.31
N SER A 220 10.86 -2.87 11.03
CA SER A 220 10.99 -1.62 10.29
C SER A 220 9.63 -0.95 10.08
N ASP A 221 9.62 0.38 9.94
CA ASP A 221 8.38 1.14 9.74
C ASP A 221 7.61 0.65 8.48
N GLY A 222 8.31 0.32 7.39
CA GLY A 222 7.64 -0.27 6.21
C GLY A 222 6.98 -1.62 6.48
N LEU A 223 7.45 -2.43 7.42
CA LEU A 223 6.76 -3.66 7.84
C LEU A 223 5.55 -3.36 8.72
N LYS A 224 5.67 -2.39 9.63
CA LYS A 224 4.53 -1.94 10.46
C LYS A 224 3.41 -1.37 9.60
N THR A 225 3.76 -0.52 8.63
CA THR A 225 2.80 0.01 7.64
C THR A 225 2.05 -1.11 6.92
N ARG A 226 2.73 -2.20 6.54
CA ARG A 226 2.08 -3.37 5.91
C ARG A 226 1.14 -4.10 6.84
N VAL A 227 1.46 -4.19 8.14
CA VAL A 227 0.55 -4.73 9.17
C VAL A 227 -0.70 -3.86 9.25
N VAL A 228 -0.55 -2.54 9.28
CA VAL A 228 -1.68 -1.61 9.29
C VAL A 228 -2.57 -1.80 8.06
N PHE A 229 -1.98 -1.88 6.84
CA PHE A 229 -2.77 -2.14 5.63
C PHE A 229 -3.52 -3.47 5.68
N CYS A 230 -2.91 -4.51 6.25
CA CYS A 230 -3.58 -5.78 6.46
C CYS A 230 -4.82 -5.63 7.35
N ILE A 231 -4.69 -4.92 8.48
CA ILE A 231 -5.78 -4.68 9.42
C ILE A 231 -6.90 -3.87 8.76
N LEU A 232 -6.56 -2.75 8.12
CA LEU A 232 -7.54 -1.89 7.43
C LEU A 232 -8.30 -2.65 6.34
N ALA A 233 -7.65 -3.56 5.63
CA ALA A 233 -8.31 -4.40 4.64
C ALA A 233 -9.24 -5.44 5.26
N LEU A 234 -8.88 -5.98 6.44
CA LEU A 234 -9.73 -6.92 7.18
C LEU A 234 -11.03 -6.29 7.68
N GLU A 235 -11.06 -4.97 7.91
CA GLU A 235 -12.28 -4.23 8.27
C GLU A 235 -13.32 -4.20 7.16
N ARG A 236 -12.98 -4.58 5.94
CA ARG A 236 -13.84 -4.53 4.74
C ARG A 236 -14.48 -3.15 4.55
N PRO A 237 -13.71 -2.13 4.25
CA PRO A 237 -14.21 -0.79 4.09
C PRO A 237 -15.01 -0.61 2.79
N HIS A 238 -15.97 0.33 2.82
CA HIS A 238 -16.65 0.83 1.62
C HIS A 238 -15.86 1.98 0.98
N ILE A 239 -15.17 2.76 1.81
CA ILE A 239 -14.29 3.85 1.39
C ILE A 239 -12.93 3.70 2.07
N ILE A 240 -11.86 3.84 1.30
CA ILE A 240 -10.48 3.88 1.80
C ILE A 240 -10.01 5.33 1.75
N MET A 241 -9.51 5.83 2.88
CA MET A 241 -8.89 7.14 3.00
C MET A 241 -7.43 6.96 3.38
N LEU A 242 -6.52 7.46 2.55
CA LEU A 242 -5.09 7.28 2.73
C LEU A 242 -4.41 8.66 2.80
N ASP A 243 -3.79 8.96 3.94
CA ASP A 243 -3.02 10.19 4.16
C ASP A 243 -1.52 9.90 4.12
N GLU A 244 -0.87 10.26 3.01
CA GLU A 244 0.56 10.03 2.73
C GLU A 244 1.01 8.56 2.91
N PRO A 245 0.35 7.58 2.27
CA PRO A 245 0.64 6.16 2.47
C PRO A 245 1.98 5.71 1.88
N THR A 246 2.65 6.57 1.11
CA THR A 246 3.93 6.27 0.45
C THR A 246 5.14 6.48 1.34
N ASN A 247 4.97 7.15 2.48
CA ASN A 247 6.03 7.31 3.46
C ASN A 247 6.42 5.93 3.99
N HIS A 248 7.72 5.66 4.09
CA HIS A 248 8.29 4.40 4.57
C HIS A 248 8.05 3.15 3.68
N LEU A 249 7.42 3.30 2.50
CA LEU A 249 7.22 2.19 1.55
C LEU A 249 8.30 2.18 0.46
N ASP A 250 8.75 0.97 0.11
CA ASP A 250 9.57 0.75 -1.07
C ASP A 250 8.73 0.83 -2.36
N MET A 251 9.41 0.98 -3.50
CA MET A 251 8.76 1.14 -4.80
C MET A 251 7.85 -0.03 -5.19
N GLU A 252 8.15 -1.22 -4.71
CA GLU A 252 7.38 -2.43 -5.01
C GLU A 252 6.10 -2.47 -4.19
N CYS A 253 6.18 -2.07 -2.92
CA CYS A 253 5.01 -1.86 -2.07
C CYS A 253 4.07 -0.81 -2.66
N ILE A 254 4.60 0.33 -3.14
CA ILE A 254 3.80 1.39 -3.75
C ILE A 254 3.09 0.87 -5.01
N ASN A 255 3.78 0.10 -5.87
CA ASN A 255 3.15 -0.51 -7.04
C ASN A 255 2.07 -1.53 -6.64
N SER A 256 2.34 -2.34 -5.62
CA SER A 256 1.38 -3.33 -5.12
C SER A 256 0.16 -2.67 -4.48
N LEU A 257 0.36 -1.53 -3.80
CA LEU A 257 -0.72 -0.70 -3.26
C LEU A 257 -1.57 -0.10 -4.39
N ALA A 258 -0.93 0.44 -5.43
CA ALA A 258 -1.63 0.96 -6.60
C ALA A 258 -2.49 -0.12 -7.29
N ASP A 259 -1.92 -1.32 -7.51
CA ASP A 259 -2.64 -2.45 -8.09
C ASP A 259 -3.82 -2.89 -7.22
N ALA A 260 -3.66 -2.87 -5.90
CA ALA A 260 -4.72 -3.23 -4.97
C ALA A 260 -5.85 -2.19 -4.95
N ILE A 261 -5.51 -0.91 -4.95
CA ILE A 261 -6.48 0.20 -5.05
C ILE A 261 -7.26 0.10 -6.37
N ASN A 262 -6.60 -0.14 -7.50
CA ASN A 262 -7.26 -0.26 -8.81
C ASN A 262 -8.23 -1.44 -8.90
N LYS A 263 -8.00 -2.50 -8.14
CA LYS A 263 -8.90 -3.67 -8.06
C LYS A 263 -10.00 -3.51 -7.02
N PHE A 264 -9.86 -2.55 -6.12
CA PHE A 264 -10.84 -2.29 -5.10
C PHE A 264 -12.12 -1.70 -5.72
N GLN A 265 -13.28 -2.19 -5.30
CA GLN A 265 -14.58 -1.78 -5.86
C GLN A 265 -15.29 -0.70 -5.02
N GLY A 266 -14.65 -0.22 -3.96
CA GLY A 266 -15.15 0.85 -3.12
C GLY A 266 -14.55 2.21 -3.47
N GLY A 267 -15.03 3.27 -2.80
CA GLY A 267 -14.51 4.62 -2.95
C GLY A 267 -13.08 4.80 -2.40
N MET A 268 -12.34 5.74 -2.92
CA MET A 268 -11.00 6.09 -2.46
C MET A 268 -10.80 7.60 -2.39
N VAL A 269 -10.22 8.06 -1.28
CA VAL A 269 -9.67 9.41 -1.13
C VAL A 269 -8.20 9.29 -0.76
N LEU A 270 -7.32 9.81 -1.60
CA LEU A 270 -5.87 9.70 -1.45
C LEU A 270 -5.23 11.08 -1.34
N VAL A 271 -4.51 11.32 -0.25
CA VAL A 271 -3.57 12.43 -0.10
C VAL A 271 -2.18 11.88 -0.32
N SER A 272 -1.46 12.38 -1.31
CA SER A 272 -0.07 12.01 -1.54
C SER A 272 0.69 13.06 -2.31
N HIS A 273 1.99 13.14 -2.06
CA HIS A 273 2.95 13.90 -2.83
C HIS A 273 3.59 13.07 -3.97
N ASP A 274 3.33 11.78 -4.03
CA ASP A 274 3.80 10.90 -5.11
C ASP A 274 2.87 10.97 -6.33
N PHE A 275 3.23 11.85 -7.28
CA PHE A 275 2.50 12.00 -8.54
C PHE A 275 2.42 10.72 -9.37
N ARG A 276 3.31 9.76 -9.14
CA ARG A 276 3.30 8.48 -9.84
C ARG A 276 2.15 7.61 -9.32
N LEU A 277 2.00 7.51 -7.99
CA LEU A 277 0.86 6.81 -7.40
C LEU A 277 -0.46 7.48 -7.81
N LEU A 278 -0.54 8.81 -7.66
CA LEU A 278 -1.74 9.57 -8.01
C LEU A 278 -2.17 9.34 -9.47
N SER A 279 -1.21 9.29 -10.41
CA SER A 279 -1.52 9.07 -11.83
C SER A 279 -2.01 7.67 -12.17
N GLN A 280 -1.79 6.70 -11.27
CA GLN A 280 -2.20 5.31 -11.47
C GLN A 280 -3.58 5.01 -10.88
N VAL A 281 -4.01 5.75 -9.85
CA VAL A 281 -5.17 5.36 -9.03
C VAL A 281 -6.30 6.39 -8.97
N ALA A 282 -6.04 7.66 -9.33
CA ALA A 282 -7.02 8.73 -9.20
C ALA A 282 -7.67 9.06 -10.55
N ASP A 283 -8.98 9.14 -10.55
CA ASP A 283 -9.78 9.61 -11.67
C ASP A 283 -10.07 11.12 -11.56
N GLU A 284 -10.24 11.60 -10.32
CA GLU A 284 -10.51 12.99 -10.02
C GLU A 284 -9.40 13.61 -9.16
N ILE A 285 -9.12 14.87 -9.40
CA ILE A 285 -8.18 15.65 -8.61
C ILE A 285 -8.93 16.80 -7.96
N TRP A 286 -8.86 16.85 -6.64
CA TRP A 286 -9.40 17.95 -5.86
C TRP A 286 -8.28 18.78 -5.28
N VAL A 287 -8.29 20.07 -5.59
CA VAL A 287 -7.28 21.02 -5.14
C VAL A 287 -7.78 21.74 -3.89
N CYS A 288 -7.04 21.58 -2.80
CA CYS A 288 -7.26 22.34 -1.57
C CYS A 288 -6.48 23.64 -1.65
N ASP A 289 -7.17 24.76 -1.85
CA ASP A 289 -6.59 26.09 -1.89
C ASP A 289 -7.61 27.14 -1.46
N ASN A 290 -7.14 28.26 -0.87
CA ASN A 290 -7.95 29.42 -0.52
C ASN A 290 -9.25 29.09 0.24
N LYS A 291 -9.15 28.29 1.31
CA LYS A 291 -10.27 27.87 2.18
C LYS A 291 -11.37 27.07 1.45
N SER A 292 -11.09 26.56 0.26
CA SER A 292 -12.04 25.83 -0.57
C SER A 292 -11.42 24.57 -1.18
N ILE A 293 -12.29 23.69 -1.65
CA ILE A 293 -11.90 22.51 -2.40
C ILE A 293 -12.56 22.60 -3.76
N LYS A 294 -11.76 22.46 -4.81
CA LYS A 294 -12.24 22.56 -6.18
C LYS A 294 -11.74 21.40 -7.01
N PRO A 295 -12.62 20.76 -7.79
CA PRO A 295 -12.18 19.75 -8.75
C PRO A 295 -11.31 20.44 -9.83
N TRP A 296 -10.20 19.80 -10.16
CA TRP A 296 -9.31 20.22 -11.25
C TRP A 296 -9.96 19.90 -12.59
N LYS A 297 -10.38 20.93 -13.32
CA LYS A 297 -11.17 20.79 -14.56
C LYS A 297 -10.35 20.84 -15.85
N GLN A 298 -9.01 20.90 -15.76
CA GLN A 298 -8.19 20.94 -16.97
C GLN A 298 -7.92 19.55 -17.53
N ASP A 299 -8.01 19.40 -18.84
CA ASP A 299 -7.69 18.16 -19.53
C ASP A 299 -6.24 17.72 -19.26
N GLY A 300 -6.01 16.43 -19.12
CA GLY A 300 -4.68 15.87 -18.81
C GLY A 300 -4.46 15.50 -17.34
N GLY A 301 -5.50 15.62 -16.48
CA GLY A 301 -5.49 15.10 -15.12
C GLY A 301 -4.29 15.55 -14.29
N ILE A 302 -3.64 14.61 -13.58
CA ILE A 302 -2.50 14.91 -12.69
C ILE A 302 -1.30 15.50 -13.42
N THR A 303 -1.11 15.17 -14.71
CA THR A 303 -0.01 15.71 -15.51
C THR A 303 -0.20 17.20 -15.77
N SER A 304 -1.43 17.62 -16.06
CA SER A 304 -1.80 19.02 -16.22
C SER A 304 -1.58 19.80 -14.92
N TYR A 305 -2.03 19.25 -13.78
CA TYR A 305 -1.81 19.85 -12.48
C TYR A 305 -0.31 20.00 -12.14
N LYS A 306 0.50 18.98 -12.42
CA LYS A 306 1.95 19.02 -12.23
C LYS A 306 2.62 20.12 -13.08
N ASN A 307 2.18 20.29 -14.31
CA ASN A 307 2.70 21.34 -15.19
C ASN A 307 2.30 22.75 -14.70
N HIS A 308 1.08 22.90 -14.19
CA HIS A 308 0.61 24.14 -13.55
C HIS A 308 1.49 24.49 -12.34
N LEU A 309 1.73 23.56 -11.44
CA LEU A 309 2.61 23.78 -10.28
C LEU A 309 4.04 24.18 -10.67
N ARG A 310 4.57 23.58 -11.74
CA ARG A 310 5.90 23.96 -12.27
C ARG A 310 5.90 25.39 -12.79
N ALA A 311 4.89 25.77 -13.56
CA ALA A 311 4.77 27.11 -14.11
C ALA A 311 4.66 28.19 -13.00
N ASP A 312 3.89 27.89 -11.95
CA ASP A 312 3.74 28.81 -10.81
C ASP A 312 5.03 28.90 -9.97
N GLY A 313 5.73 27.77 -9.79
CA GLY A 313 7.04 27.76 -9.15
C GLY A 313 8.08 28.61 -9.90
N VAL A 314 8.09 28.56 -11.23
CA VAL A 314 8.97 29.42 -12.06
C VAL A 314 8.62 30.90 -11.90
N LYS A 315 7.33 31.25 -11.98
CA LYS A 315 6.86 32.63 -11.77
C LYS A 315 7.24 33.18 -10.39
N ALA A 316 7.09 32.34 -9.34
CA ALA A 316 7.46 32.70 -7.97
C ALA A 316 8.98 32.96 -7.84
N LEU A 317 9.81 32.13 -8.47
CA LEU A 317 11.27 32.30 -8.52
C LEU A 317 11.68 33.60 -9.26
N ASP A 318 11.04 33.91 -10.38
CA ASP A 318 11.33 35.10 -11.15
C ASP A 318 10.90 36.38 -10.41
N SER A 319 9.75 36.33 -9.71
CA SER A 319 9.31 37.45 -8.85
C SER A 319 10.26 37.68 -7.66
N TYR A 320 10.80 36.57 -7.06
CA TYR A 320 11.79 36.66 -5.99
C TYR A 320 13.12 37.26 -6.49
N LYS A 321 13.61 36.84 -7.67
CA LYS A 321 14.81 37.39 -8.29
C LYS A 321 14.68 38.88 -8.61
N LEU A 322 13.49 39.34 -9.03
CA LEU A 322 13.21 40.75 -9.28
C LEU A 322 13.26 41.58 -7.98
N LYS A 323 12.70 41.03 -6.87
CA LYS A 323 12.74 41.69 -5.56
C LYS A 323 14.14 41.77 -4.95
N CYS A 324 15.01 40.78 -5.24
CA CYS A 324 16.41 40.79 -4.76
C CYS A 324 17.33 41.72 -5.59
N LYS A 325 16.86 42.22 -6.77
CA LYS A 325 17.62 43.13 -7.61
C LYS A 325 17.20 44.62 -7.47
N ALA A 326 16.10 44.86 -6.75
CA ALA A 326 15.63 46.21 -6.37
C ALA A 326 16.06 46.55 -4.94
#